data_5d7529fa376d1a4de5449160b15e5a8f
#
_entry.id   5d7529fa376d1a4de5449160b15e5a8f
#
_cell.length_a   1.000
_cell.length_b   1.000
_cell.length_c   1.000
_cell.angle_alpha   90.00
_cell.angle_beta   90.00
_cell.angle_gamma   90.00
#
_symmetry.space_group_name_H-M   'P 1'
#
loop_
_entity.id
_entity.type
_entity.pdbx_description
1 polymer ?
#
loop_
_entity_poly.entity_id
_entity_poly.type
_entity_poly.pdbx_seq_one_letter_code
_entity_poly.pdbx_strand_id
1 'polypeptide(L)'
;TFTNTFTPHDNTKTVTKADASGAKVDVDGKLVGVGDTLTYTIGWANNSVDDRGAARAADVTVTDVLPKGVDYVEGTAAENATYNAATRALTWSLGEHAAGATGTLSFDVKVSAEAAVVDDISNTATVKVGENESQTTTTHNNVSREGSLTVKKTVVGGDSQREFGFTVTLTDGDGEPVSGTFGKGEHAVTFTDGKATFTLRDGEEKTIAGLPVGARYTVTEDAAEGYTTTVNGADGSKAEGAVTEDGATVAFTNTYGTATEGRDVSTAGLFTKALEGRDWAEGDSFQFALTGEGSAPMPEGSVDGSKTVSVTAAAGTKAGDKVAFDFGSIRYTLNDIKDAEFAEVGGKRVRAKTFTYTVREVRPDDGSAIAGVDYDGHVATMTVTVADDGSGNLTATTPAIAQVSCGDFVNTYTTELDYSA
;
A
#
# COMPACT_ATOMS: atom_id res chain seq x y z
N THR A 1 22.46 -80.46 -9.70
CA THR A 1 22.60 -79.35 -10.69
C THR A 1 22.50 -78.07 -9.95
N PHE A 2 23.63 -77.35 -9.83
CA PHE A 2 23.60 -75.97 -9.30
C PHE A 2 23.26 -75.09 -10.48
N THR A 3 22.09 -74.43 -10.44
CA THR A 3 21.72 -73.44 -11.38
C THR A 3 22.12 -72.08 -10.81
N ASN A 4 23.19 -71.47 -11.33
CA ASN A 4 23.51 -70.09 -11.04
C ASN A 4 22.51 -69.21 -11.86
N THR A 5 21.55 -68.64 -11.18
CA THR A 5 20.61 -67.68 -11.82
C THR A 5 21.28 -66.32 -11.79
N PHE A 6 21.58 -65.75 -12.93
CA PHE A 6 22.00 -64.36 -13.06
C PHE A 6 20.79 -63.47 -12.80
N THR A 7 20.90 -62.56 -11.84
CA THR A 7 19.88 -61.58 -11.55
C THR A 7 20.36 -60.23 -12.09
N PRO A 8 19.72 -59.67 -13.11
CA PRO A 8 20.04 -58.33 -13.59
C PRO A 8 19.78 -57.30 -12.51
N HIS A 9 20.63 -56.29 -12.46
CA HIS A 9 20.46 -55.11 -11.62
C HIS A 9 19.93 -53.97 -12.49
N ASP A 10 19.02 -53.18 -11.93
CA ASP A 10 18.51 -52.01 -12.65
C ASP A 10 19.56 -50.87 -12.69
N ASN A 11 19.70 -50.23 -13.83
CA ASN A 11 20.43 -48.98 -13.93
C ASN A 11 19.55 -47.87 -13.39
N THR A 12 20.09 -47.08 -12.46
CA THR A 12 19.32 -46.07 -11.73
C THR A 12 19.91 -44.68 -11.91
N LYS A 13 19.11 -43.67 -11.76
CA LYS A 13 19.54 -42.29 -11.63
C LYS A 13 18.78 -41.62 -10.52
N THR A 14 19.46 -40.86 -9.69
CA THR A 14 18.90 -40.06 -8.61
C THR A 14 19.41 -38.62 -8.68
N VAL A 15 18.64 -37.69 -8.13
CA VAL A 15 19.03 -36.28 -8.04
C VAL A 15 18.88 -35.81 -6.59
N THR A 16 19.92 -35.17 -6.07
CA THR A 16 19.92 -34.61 -4.72
C THR A 16 20.40 -33.17 -4.72
N LYS A 17 20.04 -32.43 -3.68
CA LYS A 17 20.50 -31.07 -3.38
C LYS A 17 20.98 -31.00 -1.95
N ALA A 18 22.03 -30.23 -1.66
CA ALA A 18 22.42 -29.95 -0.29
C ALA A 18 21.39 -29.03 0.39
N ASP A 19 20.95 -29.43 1.58
CA ASP A 19 20.14 -28.57 2.43
C ASP A 19 20.98 -27.50 3.16
N ALA A 20 20.38 -26.70 4.01
CA ALA A 20 21.08 -25.66 4.78
C ALA A 20 22.13 -26.21 5.75
N SER A 21 22.08 -27.50 6.12
CA SER A 21 23.07 -28.17 6.95
C SER A 21 24.21 -28.82 6.12
N GLY A 22 24.07 -28.81 4.78
CA GLY A 22 24.98 -29.48 3.84
C GLY A 22 24.63 -30.96 3.61
N ALA A 23 23.55 -31.48 4.19
CA ALA A 23 23.10 -32.86 3.93
C ALA A 23 22.45 -32.95 2.55
N LYS A 24 22.75 -34.00 1.78
CA LYS A 24 22.12 -34.26 0.50
C LYS A 24 20.73 -34.84 0.69
N VAL A 25 19.72 -34.11 0.21
CA VAL A 25 18.30 -34.51 0.24
C VAL A 25 17.83 -34.83 -1.18
N ASP A 26 16.98 -35.81 -1.31
CA ASP A 26 16.38 -36.21 -2.56
C ASP A 26 15.41 -35.09 -3.03
N VAL A 27 15.60 -34.64 -4.28
CA VAL A 27 14.78 -33.60 -4.92
C VAL A 27 14.11 -34.08 -6.22
N ASP A 28 14.10 -35.39 -6.48
CA ASP A 28 13.34 -35.91 -7.63
C ASP A 28 11.86 -35.61 -7.52
N GLY A 29 11.28 -35.09 -8.59
CA GLY A 29 9.89 -34.62 -8.62
C GLY A 29 9.62 -33.29 -7.85
N LYS A 30 10.65 -32.64 -7.29
CA LYS A 30 10.51 -31.42 -6.49
C LYS A 30 10.94 -30.17 -7.26
N LEU A 31 10.49 -29.00 -6.73
CA LEU A 31 10.91 -27.70 -7.24
C LEU A 31 12.38 -27.41 -6.95
N VAL A 32 13.08 -26.89 -7.95
CA VAL A 32 14.45 -26.38 -7.85
C VAL A 32 14.51 -24.94 -8.37
N GLY A 33 15.39 -24.13 -7.80
CA GLY A 33 15.57 -22.71 -8.17
C GLY A 33 16.73 -22.48 -9.13
N VAL A 34 16.68 -21.45 -9.95
CA VAL A 34 17.84 -20.98 -10.73
C VAL A 34 19.01 -20.68 -9.79
N GLY A 35 20.20 -21.23 -10.11
CA GLY A 35 21.39 -21.11 -9.28
C GLY A 35 21.59 -22.25 -8.27
N ASP A 36 20.60 -23.13 -8.10
CA ASP A 36 20.77 -24.35 -7.28
C ASP A 36 21.83 -25.27 -7.86
N THR A 37 22.58 -25.93 -6.98
CA THR A 37 23.50 -27.02 -7.37
C THR A 37 22.83 -28.34 -7.08
N LEU A 38 22.66 -29.16 -8.13
CA LEU A 38 22.11 -30.51 -8.06
C LEU A 38 23.22 -31.52 -8.24
N THR A 39 23.18 -32.61 -7.47
CA THR A 39 24.09 -33.76 -7.66
C THR A 39 23.29 -34.89 -8.30
N TYR A 40 23.66 -35.30 -9.51
CA TYR A 40 23.17 -36.52 -10.12
C TYR A 40 24.07 -37.71 -9.69
N THR A 41 23.43 -38.84 -9.41
CA THR A 41 24.10 -40.08 -9.13
C THR A 41 23.53 -41.16 -10.04
N ILE A 42 24.41 -41.81 -10.84
CA ILE A 42 24.06 -42.86 -11.79
C ILE A 42 24.54 -44.19 -11.22
N GLY A 43 23.61 -45.12 -11.02
CA GLY A 43 23.94 -46.53 -10.74
C GLY A 43 23.98 -47.29 -12.07
N TRP A 44 25.09 -48.04 -12.27
CA TRP A 44 25.26 -48.87 -13.43
C TRP A 44 25.50 -50.33 -13.05
N ALA A 45 25.16 -51.27 -13.97
CA ALA A 45 25.38 -52.70 -13.78
C ALA A 45 25.81 -53.39 -15.09
N ASN A 46 26.76 -54.33 -15.01
CA ASN A 46 27.05 -55.22 -16.11
C ASN A 46 26.03 -56.37 -16.14
N ASN A 47 24.97 -56.22 -16.90
CA ASN A 47 23.92 -57.23 -17.14
C ASN A 47 24.17 -58.07 -18.41
N SER A 48 25.38 -58.07 -18.96
CA SER A 48 25.63 -58.77 -20.23
C SER A 48 25.63 -60.27 -20.05
N VAL A 49 25.10 -60.98 -21.04
CA VAL A 49 25.09 -62.43 -21.16
C VAL A 49 25.68 -62.84 -22.52
N ASP A 50 26.25 -64.05 -22.60
CA ASP A 50 26.67 -64.63 -23.83
C ASP A 50 25.48 -65.21 -24.62
N ASP A 51 25.74 -65.81 -25.84
CA ASP A 51 24.73 -66.40 -26.70
C ASP A 51 23.97 -67.56 -26.07
N ARG A 52 24.41 -68.07 -24.96
CA ARG A 52 23.79 -69.14 -24.16
C ARG A 52 23.07 -68.63 -22.93
N GLY A 53 23.01 -67.27 -22.74
CA GLY A 53 22.41 -66.65 -21.59
C GLY A 53 23.30 -66.71 -20.30
N ALA A 54 24.59 -67.07 -20.42
CA ALA A 54 25.49 -67.02 -19.30
C ALA A 54 26.08 -65.62 -19.13
N ALA A 55 26.12 -65.14 -17.86
CA ALA A 55 26.65 -63.84 -17.52
C ALA A 55 28.12 -63.69 -17.87
N ARG A 56 28.58 -62.64 -18.50
CA ARG A 56 29.94 -62.44 -19.00
C ARG A 56 30.51 -61.06 -18.60
N ALA A 57 31.88 -61.01 -18.58
CA ALA A 57 32.54 -59.70 -18.50
C ALA A 57 32.36 -58.91 -19.79
N ALA A 58 32.25 -57.61 -19.70
CA ALA A 58 32.10 -56.71 -20.84
C ALA A 58 32.59 -55.29 -20.47
N ASP A 59 32.96 -54.53 -21.51
CA ASP A 59 33.29 -53.12 -21.35
C ASP A 59 32.01 -52.32 -21.01
N VAL A 60 32.14 -51.44 -20.04
CA VAL A 60 31.05 -50.56 -19.57
C VAL A 60 31.37 -49.11 -19.94
N THR A 61 30.44 -48.47 -20.59
CA THR A 61 30.48 -47.04 -20.88
C THR A 61 29.18 -46.41 -20.40
N VAL A 62 29.27 -45.30 -19.66
CA VAL A 62 28.11 -44.54 -19.22
C VAL A 62 28.13 -43.16 -19.86
N THR A 63 27.00 -42.73 -20.43
CA THR A 63 26.86 -41.42 -21.06
C THR A 63 25.62 -40.72 -20.51
N ASP A 64 25.82 -39.49 -20.10
CA ASP A 64 24.74 -38.58 -19.64
C ASP A 64 24.72 -37.33 -20.52
N VAL A 65 23.62 -37.12 -21.24
CA VAL A 65 23.43 -35.93 -22.03
C VAL A 65 22.58 -34.94 -21.22
N LEU A 66 23.22 -33.90 -20.74
CA LEU A 66 22.59 -32.91 -19.87
C LEU A 66 21.42 -32.21 -20.56
N PRO A 67 20.22 -32.18 -19.94
CA PRO A 67 19.08 -31.49 -20.47
C PRO A 67 19.30 -29.97 -20.49
N LYS A 68 18.45 -29.25 -21.22
CA LYS A 68 18.37 -27.79 -21.09
C LYS A 68 17.99 -27.41 -19.67
N GLY A 69 18.46 -26.26 -19.20
CA GLY A 69 18.16 -25.74 -17.87
C GLY A 69 19.17 -26.11 -16.80
N VAL A 70 20.21 -26.91 -17.10
CA VAL A 70 21.32 -27.16 -16.16
C VAL A 70 22.66 -27.03 -16.88
N ASP A 71 23.68 -26.55 -16.20
CA ASP A 71 25.07 -26.49 -16.68
C ASP A 71 25.96 -27.38 -15.83
N TYR A 72 26.89 -28.09 -16.49
CA TYR A 72 27.87 -28.93 -15.79
C TYR A 72 28.79 -28.10 -14.90
N VAL A 73 29.01 -28.53 -13.68
CA VAL A 73 30.03 -27.95 -12.79
C VAL A 73 31.35 -28.73 -13.00
N GLU A 74 32.31 -28.08 -13.67
CA GLU A 74 33.58 -28.71 -14.02
C GLU A 74 34.33 -29.26 -12.81
N GLY A 75 34.93 -30.42 -13.00
CA GLY A 75 35.75 -31.07 -11.95
C GLY A 75 34.97 -31.80 -10.86
N THR A 76 33.61 -31.86 -10.96
CA THR A 76 32.79 -32.57 -9.97
C THR A 76 32.47 -34.02 -10.35
N ALA A 77 32.64 -34.37 -11.63
CA ALA A 77 32.42 -35.75 -12.08
C ALA A 77 33.47 -36.71 -11.47
N ALA A 78 33.03 -37.94 -11.17
CA ALA A 78 33.91 -39.02 -10.78
C ALA A 78 35.02 -39.23 -11.83
N GLU A 79 36.12 -39.89 -11.39
CA GLU A 79 37.33 -40.13 -12.20
C GLU A 79 37.02 -40.68 -13.60
N ASN A 80 37.82 -40.29 -14.60
CA ASN A 80 37.75 -40.70 -15.99
C ASN A 80 36.52 -40.21 -16.77
N ALA A 81 35.82 -39.16 -16.30
CA ALA A 81 34.79 -38.51 -17.06
C ALA A 81 35.36 -37.57 -18.12
N THR A 82 34.74 -37.55 -19.29
CA THR A 82 35.02 -36.59 -20.36
C THR A 82 33.72 -35.82 -20.65
N TYR A 83 33.78 -34.49 -20.55
CA TYR A 83 32.67 -33.62 -20.90
C TYR A 83 32.87 -33.01 -22.29
N ASN A 84 31.87 -33.18 -23.14
CA ASN A 84 31.82 -32.52 -24.43
C ASN A 84 30.76 -31.38 -24.40
N ALA A 85 31.21 -30.14 -24.37
CA ALA A 85 30.35 -28.98 -24.28
C ALA A 85 29.44 -28.80 -25.50
N ALA A 86 29.84 -29.20 -26.70
CA ALA A 86 29.03 -29.06 -27.92
C ALA A 86 27.82 -30.00 -27.92
N THR A 87 27.96 -31.21 -27.38
CA THR A 87 26.87 -32.19 -27.26
C THR A 87 26.26 -32.21 -25.86
N ARG A 88 26.80 -31.46 -24.91
CA ARG A 88 26.44 -31.44 -23.48
C ARG A 88 26.53 -32.85 -22.83
N ALA A 89 27.39 -33.71 -23.33
CA ALA A 89 27.48 -35.08 -22.90
C ALA A 89 28.69 -35.31 -21.95
N LEU A 90 28.42 -35.90 -20.79
CA LEU A 90 29.40 -36.52 -19.91
C LEU A 90 29.51 -37.99 -20.26
N THR A 91 30.75 -38.49 -20.46
CA THR A 91 31.02 -39.91 -20.78
C THR A 91 32.08 -40.47 -19.88
N TRP A 92 31.82 -41.65 -19.31
CA TRP A 92 32.76 -42.46 -18.55
C TRP A 92 33.07 -43.76 -19.30
N SER A 93 34.32 -44.01 -19.61
CA SER A 93 34.79 -45.25 -20.17
C SER A 93 35.39 -46.08 -19.04
N LEU A 94 34.63 -46.99 -18.48
CA LEU A 94 35.01 -47.75 -17.28
C LEU A 94 35.87 -48.97 -17.58
N GLY A 95 35.92 -49.42 -18.84
CA GLY A 95 36.63 -50.63 -19.25
C GLY A 95 35.86 -51.90 -18.92
N GLU A 96 36.58 -53.05 -18.95
CA GLU A 96 35.98 -54.36 -18.73
C GLU A 96 35.64 -54.61 -17.27
N HIS A 97 34.42 -54.99 -17.01
CA HIS A 97 33.90 -55.39 -15.70
C HIS A 97 33.31 -56.79 -15.72
N ALA A 98 33.46 -57.51 -14.61
CA ALA A 98 32.89 -58.82 -14.44
C ALA A 98 31.36 -58.83 -14.55
N ALA A 99 30.78 -59.95 -14.89
CA ALA A 99 29.35 -60.14 -14.89
C ALA A 99 28.72 -59.85 -13.53
N GLY A 100 27.65 -59.07 -13.48
CA GLY A 100 26.96 -58.65 -12.26
C GLY A 100 27.71 -57.57 -11.47
N ALA A 101 28.84 -57.04 -11.98
CA ALA A 101 29.48 -55.88 -11.37
C ALA A 101 28.57 -54.66 -11.41
N THR A 102 28.55 -53.90 -10.34
CA THR A 102 27.80 -52.65 -10.20
C THR A 102 28.71 -51.55 -9.71
N GLY A 103 28.31 -50.30 -9.97
CA GLY A 103 29.00 -49.11 -9.46
C GLY A 103 28.12 -47.86 -9.49
N THR A 104 28.66 -46.78 -8.97
CA THR A 104 28.00 -45.49 -8.97
C THR A 104 28.92 -44.38 -9.50
N LEU A 105 28.37 -43.47 -10.25
CA LEU A 105 29.03 -42.26 -10.77
C LEU A 105 28.22 -41.05 -10.35
N SER A 106 28.92 -39.98 -9.95
CA SER A 106 28.21 -38.74 -9.58
C SER A 106 28.88 -37.54 -10.21
N PHE A 107 28.10 -36.49 -10.38
CA PHE A 107 28.55 -35.19 -10.86
C PHE A 107 27.56 -34.11 -10.44
N ASP A 108 28.03 -32.87 -10.38
CA ASP A 108 27.20 -31.74 -10.05
C ASP A 108 26.85 -30.93 -11.29
N VAL A 109 25.63 -30.36 -11.28
CA VAL A 109 25.15 -29.38 -12.25
C VAL A 109 24.59 -28.19 -11.52
N LYS A 110 24.60 -27.05 -12.20
CA LYS A 110 23.94 -25.82 -11.71
C LYS A 110 22.71 -25.54 -12.52
N VAL A 111 21.59 -25.31 -11.87
CA VAL A 111 20.34 -24.86 -12.54
C VAL A 111 20.59 -23.50 -13.17
N SER A 112 20.52 -23.41 -14.48
CA SER A 112 20.85 -22.21 -15.26
C SER A 112 19.64 -21.29 -15.46
N ALA A 113 19.89 -20.07 -15.92
CA ALA A 113 18.82 -19.14 -16.28
C ALA A 113 17.93 -19.67 -17.42
N GLU A 114 18.44 -20.55 -18.28
CA GLU A 114 17.64 -21.20 -19.32
C GLU A 114 16.58 -22.16 -18.76
N ALA A 115 16.72 -22.58 -17.50
CA ALA A 115 15.71 -23.36 -16.79
C ALA A 115 14.37 -22.61 -16.65
N ALA A 116 14.39 -21.28 -16.63
CA ALA A 116 13.17 -20.47 -16.55
C ALA A 116 12.19 -20.66 -17.72
N VAL A 117 12.65 -21.21 -18.86
CA VAL A 117 11.82 -21.46 -20.04
C VAL A 117 11.53 -22.97 -20.28
N VAL A 118 11.93 -23.84 -19.35
CA VAL A 118 11.60 -25.26 -19.37
C VAL A 118 10.71 -25.58 -18.16
N ASP A 119 9.66 -26.37 -18.41
CA ASP A 119 8.72 -26.75 -17.34
C ASP A 119 9.27 -27.86 -16.46
N ASP A 120 10.11 -28.73 -17.04
CA ASP A 120 10.70 -29.88 -16.38
C ASP A 120 12.15 -30.10 -16.83
N ILE A 121 13.06 -30.25 -15.87
CA ILE A 121 14.43 -30.72 -16.09
C ILE A 121 14.41 -32.25 -16.01
N SER A 122 14.20 -32.87 -17.15
CA SER A 122 14.17 -34.33 -17.25
C SER A 122 15.53 -34.86 -17.68
N ASN A 123 16.16 -35.72 -16.86
CA ASN A 123 17.51 -36.26 -17.10
C ASN A 123 17.57 -37.77 -17.00
N THR A 124 18.10 -38.43 -18.06
CA THR A 124 18.28 -39.87 -18.19
C THR A 124 19.69 -40.15 -18.70
N ALA A 125 20.36 -41.14 -18.13
CA ALA A 125 21.65 -41.58 -18.64
C ALA A 125 21.54 -42.92 -19.42
N THR A 126 22.50 -43.15 -20.32
CA THR A 126 22.62 -44.40 -21.08
C THR A 126 23.81 -45.20 -20.51
N VAL A 127 23.59 -46.46 -20.23
CA VAL A 127 24.59 -47.44 -19.84
C VAL A 127 24.78 -48.43 -20.97
N LYS A 128 25.94 -48.43 -21.61
CA LYS A 128 26.34 -49.37 -22.63
C LYS A 128 27.24 -50.43 -22.05
N VAL A 129 26.88 -51.70 -22.20
CA VAL A 129 27.65 -52.87 -21.75
C VAL A 129 27.92 -53.79 -22.96
N GLY A 130 29.17 -53.83 -23.43
CA GLY A 130 29.52 -54.43 -24.70
C GLY A 130 28.78 -53.75 -25.86
N GLU A 131 27.94 -54.46 -26.60
CA GLU A 131 27.13 -53.89 -27.65
C GLU A 131 25.71 -53.51 -27.22
N ASN A 132 25.31 -53.80 -25.98
CA ASN A 132 23.95 -53.57 -25.50
C ASN A 132 23.88 -52.23 -24.76
N GLU A 133 22.84 -51.46 -25.09
CA GLU A 133 22.52 -50.19 -24.43
C GLU A 133 21.21 -50.30 -23.62
N SER A 134 21.22 -49.69 -22.45
CA SER A 134 20.05 -49.54 -21.59
C SER A 134 20.00 -48.15 -20.96
N GLN A 135 18.85 -47.71 -20.60
CA GLN A 135 18.69 -46.41 -19.91
C GLN A 135 18.55 -46.59 -18.39
N THR A 136 18.92 -45.57 -17.65
CA THR A 136 18.61 -45.45 -16.22
C THR A 136 17.15 -45.04 -16.03
N THR A 137 16.70 -45.00 -14.80
CA THR A 137 15.50 -44.21 -14.43
C THR A 137 15.70 -42.74 -14.81
N THR A 138 14.62 -42.04 -15.12
CA THR A 138 14.61 -40.60 -15.40
C THR A 138 14.35 -39.82 -14.12
N THR A 139 15.14 -38.80 -13.89
CA THR A 139 14.87 -37.82 -12.82
C THR A 139 14.15 -36.62 -13.38
N HIS A 140 13.29 -35.98 -12.56
CA HIS A 140 12.45 -34.86 -12.94
C HIS A 140 12.58 -33.74 -11.92
N ASN A 141 12.73 -32.48 -12.37
CA ASN A 141 12.68 -31.32 -11.50
C ASN A 141 11.91 -30.17 -12.17
N ASN A 142 10.86 -29.71 -11.52
CA ASN A 142 10.21 -28.49 -11.93
C ASN A 142 11.03 -27.27 -11.47
N VAL A 143 11.07 -26.23 -12.28
CA VAL A 143 11.85 -25.02 -11.97
C VAL A 143 10.96 -23.98 -11.30
N SER A 144 11.36 -23.55 -10.11
CA SER A 144 10.72 -22.41 -9.45
C SER A 144 11.11 -21.13 -10.18
N ARG A 145 10.10 -20.43 -10.73
CA ARG A 145 10.25 -19.12 -11.32
C ARG A 145 9.99 -18.06 -10.26
N GLU A 146 10.69 -16.95 -10.37
CA GLU A 146 10.55 -15.83 -9.45
C GLU A 146 9.80 -14.69 -10.12
N GLY A 147 8.88 -14.11 -9.39
CA GLY A 147 8.14 -12.91 -9.75
C GLY A 147 8.24 -11.85 -8.66
N SER A 148 7.35 -10.86 -8.72
CA SER A 148 7.29 -9.80 -7.72
C SER A 148 5.88 -9.38 -7.41
N LEU A 149 5.70 -8.75 -6.23
CA LEU A 149 4.49 -8.06 -5.83
C LEU A 149 4.84 -6.63 -5.43
N THR A 150 4.24 -5.66 -6.09
CA THR A 150 4.37 -4.23 -5.76
C THR A 150 3.07 -3.72 -5.13
N VAL A 151 3.16 -3.15 -3.94
CA VAL A 151 2.07 -2.46 -3.25
C VAL A 151 2.32 -0.97 -3.33
N LYS A 152 1.36 -0.20 -3.86
CA LYS A 152 1.44 1.26 -4.01
C LYS A 152 0.44 1.94 -3.12
N LYS A 153 0.82 3.10 -2.56
CA LYS A 153 -0.04 3.93 -1.72
C LYS A 153 -0.22 5.33 -2.31
N THR A 154 -1.47 5.79 -2.34
CA THR A 154 -1.84 7.17 -2.66
C THR A 154 -2.80 7.70 -1.61
N VAL A 155 -2.63 8.95 -1.19
CA VAL A 155 -3.53 9.65 -0.26
C VAL A 155 -4.09 10.89 -0.96
N VAL A 156 -5.41 11.04 -0.93
CA VAL A 156 -6.11 12.19 -1.54
C VAL A 156 -6.73 13.03 -0.44
N GLY A 157 -6.35 14.30 -0.33
CA GLY A 157 -6.92 15.28 0.59
C GLY A 157 -6.56 15.09 2.07
N GLY A 158 -5.79 14.05 2.42
CA GLY A 158 -5.36 13.74 3.77
C GLY A 158 -3.91 14.12 4.07
N ASP A 159 -3.42 13.66 5.22
CA ASP A 159 -2.04 13.87 5.63
C ASP A 159 -1.08 12.94 4.86
N SER A 160 -0.24 13.51 3.99
CA SER A 160 0.74 12.77 3.18
C SER A 160 1.82 12.09 4.02
N GLN A 161 2.01 12.52 5.28
CA GLN A 161 3.01 11.94 6.20
C GLN A 161 2.43 10.82 7.08
N ARG A 162 1.11 10.59 7.01
CA ARG A 162 0.47 9.49 7.74
C ARG A 162 0.94 8.15 7.20
N GLU A 163 1.27 7.25 8.13
CA GLU A 163 1.58 5.85 7.82
C GLU A 163 0.30 5.01 7.81
N PHE A 164 0.17 4.15 6.78
CA PHE A 164 -0.91 3.20 6.64
C PHE A 164 -0.32 1.79 6.73
N GLY A 165 -0.91 0.95 7.59
CA GLY A 165 -0.46 -0.41 7.82
C GLY A 165 -0.95 -1.35 6.72
N PHE A 166 -0.07 -2.26 6.30
CA PHE A 166 -0.37 -3.32 5.32
C PHE A 166 0.01 -4.68 5.86
N THR A 167 -0.85 -5.64 5.65
CA THR A 167 -0.58 -7.06 5.86
C THR A 167 -0.60 -7.77 4.51
N VAL A 168 0.48 -8.49 4.18
CA VAL A 168 0.54 -9.37 3.02
C VAL A 168 0.53 -10.80 3.51
N THR A 169 -0.39 -11.62 3.01
CA THR A 169 -0.35 -13.08 3.18
C THR A 169 0.05 -13.73 1.88
N LEU A 170 0.87 -14.79 1.97
CA LEU A 170 1.39 -15.53 0.83
C LEU A 170 1.20 -17.04 1.07
N THR A 171 0.57 -17.72 0.12
CA THR A 171 0.42 -19.17 0.12
C THR A 171 0.91 -19.75 -1.20
N ASP A 172 1.31 -21.01 -1.20
CA ASP A 172 1.61 -21.74 -2.42
C ASP A 172 0.35 -22.17 -3.18
N GLY A 173 0.52 -22.98 -4.25
CA GLY A 173 -0.58 -23.50 -5.07
C GLY A 173 -1.55 -24.41 -4.33
N ASP A 174 -1.08 -25.06 -3.26
CA ASP A 174 -1.84 -26.01 -2.42
C ASP A 174 -2.51 -25.29 -1.23
N GLY A 175 -2.22 -23.98 -1.05
CA GLY A 175 -2.77 -23.15 0.02
C GLY A 175 -1.93 -23.15 1.30
N GLU A 176 -0.73 -23.78 1.29
CA GLU A 176 0.16 -23.77 2.44
C GLU A 176 0.92 -22.45 2.56
N PRO A 177 1.18 -21.96 3.79
CA PRO A 177 1.88 -20.70 4.02
C PRO A 177 3.31 -20.71 3.46
N VAL A 178 3.63 -19.71 2.63
CA VAL A 178 5.01 -19.51 2.13
C VAL A 178 5.77 -18.64 3.10
N SER A 179 6.80 -19.19 3.75
CA SER A 179 7.68 -18.49 4.70
C SER A 179 9.06 -18.30 4.10
N GLY A 180 9.75 -17.23 4.52
CA GLY A 180 11.09 -16.92 4.05
C GLY A 180 11.34 -15.43 3.93
N THR A 181 12.58 -15.06 3.58
CA THR A 181 12.94 -13.67 3.31
C THR A 181 13.09 -13.49 1.80
N PHE A 182 12.31 -12.59 1.25
CA PHE A 182 12.27 -12.26 -0.17
C PHE A 182 12.76 -10.82 -0.41
N GLY A 183 13.37 -10.58 -1.58
CA GLY A 183 14.07 -9.32 -1.86
C GLY A 183 15.49 -9.32 -1.31
N LYS A 184 16.20 -8.19 -1.45
CA LYS A 184 17.60 -8.04 -1.01
C LYS A 184 17.82 -6.69 -0.31
N GLY A 185 18.72 -6.67 0.67
CA GLY A 185 19.12 -5.46 1.39
C GLY A 185 17.93 -4.80 2.11
N GLU A 186 17.79 -3.49 1.98
CA GLU A 186 16.73 -2.70 2.63
C GLU A 186 15.32 -3.00 2.08
N HIS A 187 15.24 -3.65 0.91
CA HIS A 187 13.97 -4.06 0.31
C HIS A 187 13.54 -5.48 0.71
N ALA A 188 14.34 -6.18 1.53
CA ALA A 188 14.01 -7.52 2.01
C ALA A 188 12.74 -7.50 2.87
N VAL A 189 11.85 -8.47 2.64
CA VAL A 189 10.63 -8.68 3.41
C VAL A 189 10.61 -10.12 3.90
N THR A 190 10.45 -10.30 5.21
CA THR A 190 10.39 -11.63 5.83
C THR A 190 8.94 -12.02 6.08
N PHE A 191 8.56 -13.18 5.53
CA PHE A 191 7.29 -13.82 5.78
C PHE A 191 7.46 -14.89 6.86
N THR A 192 6.68 -14.78 7.92
CA THR A 192 6.55 -15.79 8.99
C THR A 192 5.15 -16.36 8.92
N ASP A 193 5.04 -17.69 8.83
CA ASP A 193 3.76 -18.36 8.65
C ASP A 193 2.92 -17.74 7.53
N GLY A 194 3.58 -17.43 6.41
CA GLY A 194 2.97 -16.84 5.24
C GLY A 194 2.54 -15.37 5.40
N LYS A 195 2.96 -14.64 6.45
CA LYS A 195 2.55 -13.25 6.70
C LYS A 195 3.74 -12.32 6.83
N ALA A 196 3.58 -11.12 6.23
CA ALA A 196 4.49 -9.99 6.40
C ALA A 196 3.69 -8.71 6.59
N THR A 197 4.24 -7.75 7.34
CA THR A 197 3.62 -6.43 7.57
C THR A 197 4.62 -5.31 7.30
N PHE A 198 4.13 -4.19 6.82
CA PHE A 198 4.89 -2.97 6.61
C PHE A 198 3.96 -1.76 6.59
N THR A 199 4.52 -0.55 6.59
CA THR A 199 3.76 0.69 6.43
C THR A 199 4.17 1.42 5.15
N LEU A 200 3.23 2.19 4.57
CA LEU A 200 3.48 3.10 3.45
C LEU A 200 2.80 4.44 3.72
N ARG A 201 3.44 5.52 3.23
CA ARG A 201 2.91 6.87 3.17
C ARG A 201 2.44 7.22 1.76
N ASP A 202 1.90 8.41 1.60
CA ASP A 202 1.52 8.93 0.29
C ASP A 202 2.69 8.90 -0.71
N GLY A 203 2.43 8.37 -1.91
CA GLY A 203 3.41 8.24 -2.99
C GLY A 203 4.44 7.12 -2.79
N GLU A 204 4.45 6.42 -1.66
CA GLU A 204 5.38 5.31 -1.42
C GLU A 204 4.89 4.00 -2.06
N GLU A 205 5.86 3.15 -2.38
CA GLU A 205 5.62 1.79 -2.85
C GLU A 205 6.57 0.79 -2.19
N LYS A 206 6.11 -0.45 -2.03
CA LYS A 206 6.93 -1.58 -1.57
C LYS A 206 6.88 -2.69 -2.61
N THR A 207 8.03 -2.99 -3.22
CA THR A 207 8.20 -4.13 -4.13
C THR A 207 8.87 -5.29 -3.39
N ILE A 208 8.21 -6.44 -3.39
CA ILE A 208 8.72 -7.70 -2.85
C ILE A 208 9.12 -8.56 -4.05
N ALA A 209 10.41 -8.65 -4.32
CA ALA A 209 10.97 -9.43 -5.43
C ALA A 209 11.38 -10.84 -4.98
N GLY A 210 11.52 -11.77 -5.94
CA GLY A 210 11.96 -13.14 -5.67
C GLY A 210 10.86 -14.04 -5.11
N LEU A 211 9.60 -13.63 -5.24
CA LEU A 211 8.45 -14.45 -4.83
C LEU A 211 8.24 -15.61 -5.81
N PRO A 212 7.86 -16.82 -5.34
CA PRO A 212 7.55 -17.93 -6.23
C PRO A 212 6.39 -17.59 -7.18
N VAL A 213 6.59 -17.79 -8.47
CA VAL A 213 5.49 -17.65 -9.47
C VAL A 213 4.42 -18.71 -9.18
N GLY A 214 3.15 -18.27 -9.26
CA GLY A 214 1.99 -19.10 -8.90
C GLY A 214 1.60 -19.03 -7.43
N ALA A 215 2.45 -18.50 -6.54
CA ALA A 215 2.05 -18.21 -5.17
C ALA A 215 0.88 -17.23 -5.15
N ARG A 216 -0.09 -17.48 -4.28
CA ARG A 216 -1.27 -16.63 -4.09
C ARG A 216 -0.98 -15.61 -3.02
N TYR A 217 -1.32 -14.36 -3.29
CA TYR A 217 -1.20 -13.29 -2.30
C TYR A 217 -2.56 -12.69 -1.94
N THR A 218 -2.64 -12.21 -0.70
CA THR A 218 -3.67 -11.28 -0.26
C THR A 218 -2.96 -10.09 0.36
N VAL A 219 -3.28 -8.89 -0.10
CA VAL A 219 -2.83 -7.62 0.51
C VAL A 219 -4.02 -6.97 1.17
N THR A 220 -3.91 -6.64 2.45
CA THR A 220 -4.94 -5.94 3.22
C THR A 220 -4.35 -4.67 3.81
N GLU A 221 -5.03 -3.56 3.66
CA GLU A 221 -4.74 -2.31 4.36
C GLU A 221 -5.57 -2.21 5.63
N ASP A 222 -4.95 -1.77 6.73
CA ASP A 222 -5.62 -1.52 7.99
C ASP A 222 -6.59 -0.34 7.85
N ALA A 223 -7.75 -0.44 8.51
CA ALA A 223 -8.74 0.63 8.49
C ALA A 223 -8.15 1.93 9.06
N ALA A 224 -8.36 3.04 8.37
CA ALA A 224 -7.91 4.37 8.78
C ALA A 224 -9.13 5.28 9.00
N GLU A 225 -9.29 5.78 10.23
CA GLU A 225 -10.39 6.68 10.56
C GLU A 225 -10.32 7.98 9.74
N GLY A 226 -11.45 8.41 9.21
CA GLY A 226 -11.58 9.57 8.34
C GLY A 226 -11.27 9.33 6.86
N TYR A 227 -10.92 8.08 6.48
CA TYR A 227 -10.59 7.73 5.10
C TYR A 227 -11.56 6.68 4.54
N THR A 228 -11.84 6.82 3.26
CA THR A 228 -12.39 5.75 2.43
C THR A 228 -11.28 5.17 1.57
N THR A 229 -11.21 3.83 1.50
CA THR A 229 -10.17 3.13 0.77
C THR A 229 -10.72 2.53 -0.51
N THR A 230 -9.98 2.68 -1.61
CA THR A 230 -10.19 1.92 -2.85
C THR A 230 -8.94 1.12 -3.19
N VAL A 231 -9.14 -0.05 -3.80
CA VAL A 231 -8.05 -0.92 -4.28
C VAL A 231 -8.22 -1.12 -5.77
N ASN A 232 -7.20 -0.77 -6.56
CA ASN A 232 -7.24 -0.83 -8.03
C ASN A 232 -8.47 -0.10 -8.61
N GLY A 233 -8.92 0.97 -7.94
CA GLY A 233 -10.08 1.77 -8.32
C GLY A 233 -11.45 1.24 -7.90
N ALA A 234 -11.53 0.12 -7.19
CA ALA A 234 -12.77 -0.42 -6.61
C ALA A 234 -12.80 -0.23 -5.08
N ASP A 235 -13.98 -0.01 -4.52
CA ASP A 235 -14.15 0.12 -3.07
C ASP A 235 -13.69 -1.15 -2.33
N GLY A 236 -12.92 -0.96 -1.29
CA GLY A 236 -12.41 -2.04 -0.45
C GLY A 236 -11.01 -1.76 0.10
N SER A 237 -10.59 -2.58 1.06
CA SER A 237 -9.27 -2.52 1.70
C SER A 237 -8.44 -3.78 1.46
N LYS A 238 -8.85 -4.66 0.52
CA LYS A 238 -8.25 -5.96 0.27
C LYS A 238 -8.11 -6.23 -1.23
N ALA A 239 -6.94 -6.75 -1.64
CA ALA A 239 -6.71 -7.31 -2.96
C ALA A 239 -6.17 -8.73 -2.88
N GLU A 240 -6.55 -9.56 -3.83
CA GLU A 240 -6.08 -10.94 -3.98
C GLU A 240 -5.59 -11.18 -5.40
N GLY A 241 -4.62 -12.08 -5.54
CA GLY A 241 -4.08 -12.44 -6.84
C GLY A 241 -3.03 -13.54 -6.76
N ALA A 242 -2.34 -13.74 -7.87
CA ALA A 242 -1.20 -14.64 -7.96
C ALA A 242 0.04 -13.89 -8.44
N VAL A 243 1.19 -14.31 -7.95
CA VAL A 243 2.49 -13.82 -8.41
C VAL A 243 2.75 -14.33 -9.82
N THR A 244 3.09 -13.43 -10.72
CA THR A 244 3.43 -13.74 -12.12
C THR A 244 4.89 -13.39 -12.41
N GLU A 245 5.47 -13.90 -13.49
CA GLU A 245 6.84 -13.55 -13.92
C GLU A 245 6.98 -12.05 -14.22
N ASP A 246 5.95 -11.44 -14.80
CA ASP A 246 5.92 -10.01 -15.09
C ASP A 246 5.72 -9.16 -13.83
N GLY A 247 5.47 -9.80 -12.69
CA GLY A 247 5.11 -9.15 -11.44
C GLY A 247 3.64 -8.80 -11.32
N ALA A 248 3.19 -8.56 -10.10
CA ALA A 248 1.85 -8.10 -9.78
C ALA A 248 1.92 -6.71 -9.11
N THR A 249 0.95 -5.85 -9.38
CA THR A 249 0.84 -4.54 -8.74
C THR A 249 -0.55 -4.38 -8.13
N VAL A 250 -0.58 -3.90 -6.88
CA VAL A 250 -1.80 -3.54 -6.14
C VAL A 250 -1.69 -2.09 -5.70
N ALA A 251 -2.65 -1.26 -6.11
CA ALA A 251 -2.68 0.17 -5.80
C ALA A 251 -3.82 0.49 -4.82
N PHE A 252 -3.46 1.02 -3.64
CA PHE A 252 -4.39 1.50 -2.63
C PHE A 252 -4.48 3.02 -2.68
N THR A 253 -5.70 3.54 -2.71
CA THR A 253 -5.96 4.98 -2.63
C THR A 253 -6.87 5.25 -1.45
N ASN A 254 -6.40 6.09 -0.52
CA ASN A 254 -7.20 6.57 0.61
C ASN A 254 -7.64 8.01 0.35
N THR A 255 -8.93 8.22 0.31
CA THR A 255 -9.52 9.56 0.19
C THR A 255 -10.01 10.02 1.56
N TYR A 256 -9.48 11.15 1.99
CA TYR A 256 -9.83 11.77 3.27
C TYR A 256 -10.98 12.76 3.10
N GLY A 257 -11.81 12.90 4.14
CA GLY A 257 -12.80 13.96 4.20
C GLY A 257 -14.11 13.67 3.47
N THR A 258 -14.49 12.41 3.37
CA THR A 258 -15.84 12.03 2.90
C THR A 258 -16.94 12.35 3.91
N ALA A 259 -16.58 12.87 5.12
CA ALA A 259 -17.54 13.29 6.12
C ALA A 259 -18.34 14.51 5.62
N THR A 260 -19.62 14.31 5.35
CA THR A 260 -20.62 15.35 5.09
C THR A 260 -20.96 16.14 6.36
N GLU A 261 -20.43 15.72 7.50
CA GLU A 261 -20.66 16.36 8.78
C GLU A 261 -19.85 17.65 8.88
N GLY A 262 -20.56 18.76 9.02
CA GLY A 262 -19.98 20.07 9.27
C GLY A 262 -20.10 20.46 10.75
N ARG A 263 -19.34 21.48 11.13
CA ARG A 263 -19.44 22.11 12.44
C ARG A 263 -20.13 23.47 12.31
N ASP A 264 -21.22 23.64 13.05
CA ASP A 264 -21.95 24.92 13.09
C ASP A 264 -21.37 25.80 14.20
N VAL A 265 -21.12 27.05 13.88
CA VAL A 265 -20.67 28.10 14.81
C VAL A 265 -21.72 29.21 14.82
N SER A 266 -22.36 29.43 15.97
CA SER A 266 -23.37 30.46 16.15
C SER A 266 -22.74 31.85 16.33
N THR A 267 -23.34 32.87 15.75
CA THR A 267 -23.00 34.28 15.98
C THR A 267 -23.81 34.91 17.10
N ALA A 268 -24.73 34.15 17.72
CA ALA A 268 -25.60 34.68 18.79
C ALA A 268 -24.79 35.17 20.01
N GLY A 269 -25.16 36.32 20.53
CA GLY A 269 -24.53 36.95 21.71
C GLY A 269 -23.19 37.63 21.43
N LEU A 270 -22.77 37.74 20.15
CA LEU A 270 -21.51 38.39 19.80
C LEU A 270 -21.64 39.88 19.52
N PHE A 271 -22.83 40.34 19.12
CA PHE A 271 -23.05 41.70 18.65
C PHE A 271 -24.22 42.34 19.38
N THR A 272 -24.08 43.65 19.69
CA THR A 272 -25.16 44.46 20.27
C THR A 272 -25.27 45.80 19.56
N LYS A 273 -26.48 46.38 19.60
CA LYS A 273 -26.77 47.72 19.13
C LYS A 273 -27.37 48.54 20.28
N ALA A 274 -26.86 49.75 20.49
CA ALA A 274 -27.41 50.73 21.39
C ALA A 274 -27.71 52.05 20.63
N LEU A 275 -28.69 52.80 21.12
CA LEU A 275 -28.97 54.16 20.68
C LEU A 275 -28.88 55.08 21.90
N GLU A 276 -27.98 56.02 21.88
CA GLU A 276 -27.83 57.04 22.92
C GLU A 276 -28.52 58.34 22.53
N GLY A 277 -28.81 59.20 23.52
CA GLY A 277 -29.39 60.51 23.34
C GLY A 277 -30.92 60.55 23.28
N ARG A 278 -31.59 59.45 22.99
CA ARG A 278 -33.05 59.25 23.10
C ARG A 278 -33.42 57.79 23.26
N ASP A 279 -34.60 57.51 23.78
CA ASP A 279 -35.20 56.19 23.76
C ASP A 279 -35.50 55.76 22.33
N TRP A 280 -35.53 54.44 22.08
CA TRP A 280 -35.92 53.88 20.79
C TRP A 280 -37.37 54.21 20.51
N ALA A 281 -37.64 54.73 19.32
CA ALA A 281 -38.97 54.98 18.83
C ALA A 281 -39.53 53.78 18.05
N GLU A 282 -40.85 53.70 17.94
CA GLU A 282 -41.51 52.74 17.08
C GLU A 282 -41.07 52.94 15.63
N GLY A 283 -40.59 51.87 14.99
CA GLY A 283 -40.09 51.90 13.63
C GLY A 283 -38.57 52.15 13.49
N ASP A 284 -37.84 52.46 14.59
CA ASP A 284 -36.38 52.53 14.53
C ASP A 284 -35.83 51.18 14.10
N SER A 285 -35.04 51.16 13.02
CA SER A 285 -34.40 49.98 12.47
C SER A 285 -32.98 50.31 11.98
N PHE A 286 -32.02 49.51 12.38
CA PHE A 286 -30.62 49.63 11.97
C PHE A 286 -30.18 48.38 11.27
N GLN A 287 -29.49 48.51 10.14
CA GLN A 287 -29.02 47.38 9.36
C GLN A 287 -27.55 47.11 9.61
N PHE A 288 -27.19 45.81 9.65
CA PHE A 288 -25.83 45.34 9.82
C PHE A 288 -25.48 44.34 8.72
N ALA A 289 -24.29 44.43 8.19
CA ALA A 289 -23.75 43.49 7.21
C ALA A 289 -22.55 42.74 7.78
N LEU A 290 -22.65 41.41 7.75
CA LEU A 290 -21.53 40.50 7.97
C LEU A 290 -20.92 40.15 6.62
N THR A 291 -19.61 40.32 6.43
CA THR A 291 -18.89 39.98 5.20
C THR A 291 -17.73 39.06 5.53
N GLY A 292 -17.62 37.93 4.83
CA GLY A 292 -16.51 36.99 4.95
C GLY A 292 -15.33 37.40 4.05
N GLU A 293 -14.11 37.21 4.53
CA GLU A 293 -12.91 37.40 3.72
C GLU A 293 -12.65 36.19 2.83
N GLY A 294 -12.36 36.44 1.55
CA GLY A 294 -12.01 35.40 0.58
C GLY A 294 -13.11 34.35 0.40
N SER A 295 -12.80 33.10 0.67
CA SER A 295 -13.73 31.95 0.57
C SER A 295 -14.33 31.55 1.92
N ALA A 296 -14.43 32.47 2.88
CA ALA A 296 -14.99 32.16 4.20
C ALA A 296 -16.46 31.69 4.07
N PRO A 297 -16.84 30.56 4.71
CA PRO A 297 -18.22 30.10 4.74
C PRO A 297 -19.13 31.17 5.35
N MET A 298 -20.35 31.31 4.84
CA MET A 298 -21.29 32.34 5.25
C MET A 298 -22.58 31.72 5.83
N PRO A 299 -23.31 32.44 6.69
CA PRO A 299 -24.59 31.98 7.17
C PRO A 299 -25.61 31.78 6.02
N GLU A 300 -26.58 30.90 6.24
CA GLU A 300 -27.66 30.67 5.28
C GLU A 300 -28.38 31.99 4.90
N GLY A 301 -28.71 32.14 3.63
CA GLY A 301 -29.34 33.32 3.07
C GLY A 301 -28.40 34.52 2.84
N SER A 302 -27.09 34.31 2.86
CA SER A 302 -26.10 35.29 2.41
C SER A 302 -26.13 35.43 0.88
N VAL A 303 -25.87 36.64 0.40
CA VAL A 303 -25.80 36.99 -1.03
C VAL A 303 -24.45 37.65 -1.30
N ASP A 304 -23.75 37.24 -2.34
CA ASP A 304 -22.44 37.79 -2.76
C ASP A 304 -21.41 37.95 -1.62
N GLY A 305 -21.33 36.94 -0.75
CA GLY A 305 -20.38 36.94 0.38
C GLY A 305 -20.76 37.84 1.55
N SER A 306 -22.02 38.33 1.59
CA SER A 306 -22.53 39.17 2.66
C SER A 306 -23.89 38.69 3.19
N LYS A 307 -24.10 38.83 4.49
CA LYS A 307 -25.38 38.63 5.19
C LYS A 307 -25.83 39.91 5.86
N THR A 308 -27.02 40.41 5.49
CA THR A 308 -27.62 41.60 6.11
C THR A 308 -28.72 41.20 7.09
N VAL A 309 -28.74 41.82 8.25
CA VAL A 309 -29.78 41.69 9.26
C VAL A 309 -30.26 43.06 9.70
N SER A 310 -31.54 43.18 10.07
CA SER A 310 -32.13 44.40 10.62
C SER A 310 -32.37 44.24 12.10
N VAL A 311 -31.96 45.22 12.89
CA VAL A 311 -32.14 45.29 14.33
C VAL A 311 -33.19 46.30 14.68
N THR A 312 -34.25 45.88 15.37
CA THR A 312 -35.30 46.70 15.93
C THR A 312 -35.39 46.44 17.42
N ALA A 313 -35.69 47.45 18.19
CA ALA A 313 -35.85 47.29 19.64
C ALA A 313 -37.29 47.00 20.04
N ALA A 314 -37.49 46.34 21.17
CA ALA A 314 -38.82 46.21 21.78
C ALA A 314 -39.35 47.58 22.24
N ALA A 315 -40.65 47.74 22.28
CA ALA A 315 -41.30 48.97 22.78
C ALA A 315 -40.84 49.27 24.20
N GLY A 316 -40.38 50.53 24.43
CA GLY A 316 -39.89 51.00 25.72
C GLY A 316 -38.39 50.76 26.02
N THR A 317 -37.63 50.29 25.04
CA THR A 317 -36.17 50.20 25.14
C THR A 317 -35.57 51.61 25.37
N LYS A 318 -34.76 51.77 26.40
CA LYS A 318 -34.21 53.05 26.81
C LYS A 318 -32.93 53.41 26.06
N ALA A 319 -32.63 54.73 26.11
CA ALA A 319 -31.34 55.20 25.63
C ALA A 319 -30.18 54.45 26.35
N GLY A 320 -29.21 53.95 25.56
CA GLY A 320 -28.07 53.18 26.04
C GLY A 320 -28.33 51.71 26.32
N ASP A 321 -29.60 51.23 26.25
CA ASP A 321 -29.87 49.79 26.37
C ASP A 321 -29.30 49.06 25.17
N LYS A 322 -28.63 47.92 25.42
CA LYS A 322 -28.05 47.08 24.37
C LYS A 322 -29.04 46.06 23.89
N VAL A 323 -29.33 46.09 22.59
CA VAL A 323 -30.16 45.13 21.86
C VAL A 323 -29.26 44.17 21.14
N ALA A 324 -29.28 42.87 21.55
CA ALA A 324 -28.50 41.85 20.91
C ALA A 324 -29.02 41.49 19.52
N PHE A 325 -28.14 41.20 18.59
CA PHE A 325 -28.47 40.68 17.26
C PHE A 325 -27.44 39.62 16.81
N ASP A 326 -27.82 38.84 15.80
CA ASP A 326 -26.97 37.82 15.23
C ASP A 326 -27.24 37.63 13.73
N PHE A 327 -26.34 36.92 13.06
CA PHE A 327 -26.42 36.58 11.66
C PHE A 327 -26.79 35.11 11.41
N GLY A 328 -27.09 34.35 12.47
CA GLY A 328 -27.32 32.92 12.44
C GLY A 328 -26.06 32.11 12.64
N SER A 329 -26.09 30.85 12.19
CA SER A 329 -24.96 29.94 12.31
C SER A 329 -24.20 29.84 10.99
N ILE A 330 -22.88 29.73 11.08
CA ILE A 330 -21.96 29.47 9.97
C ILE A 330 -21.55 28.01 10.03
N ARG A 331 -21.76 27.27 8.94
CA ARG A 331 -21.40 25.86 8.83
C ARG A 331 -20.04 25.72 8.17
N TYR A 332 -19.13 25.00 8.84
CA TYR A 332 -17.80 24.68 8.34
C TYR A 332 -17.71 23.18 8.05
N THR A 333 -16.98 22.81 6.97
CA THR A 333 -16.75 21.44 6.55
C THR A 333 -15.24 21.18 6.36
N LEU A 334 -14.84 19.93 6.22
CA LEU A 334 -13.45 19.58 5.89
C LEU A 334 -13.01 20.18 4.54
N ASN A 335 -13.96 20.40 3.62
CA ASN A 335 -13.66 21.00 2.32
C ASN A 335 -13.21 22.47 2.45
N ASP A 336 -13.66 23.20 3.48
CA ASP A 336 -13.29 24.61 3.69
C ASP A 336 -11.84 24.78 4.16
N ILE A 337 -11.26 23.72 4.72
CA ILE A 337 -9.87 23.70 5.23
C ILE A 337 -8.96 22.73 4.46
N LYS A 338 -9.43 22.20 3.32
CA LYS A 338 -8.68 21.17 2.55
C LYS A 338 -7.30 21.64 2.07
N ASP A 339 -7.15 22.95 1.84
CA ASP A 339 -5.89 23.54 1.37
C ASP A 339 -4.93 23.89 2.51
N ALA A 340 -5.31 23.66 3.78
CA ALA A 340 -4.43 23.85 4.92
C ALA A 340 -3.51 22.62 5.08
N GLU A 341 -2.25 22.89 5.40
CA GLU A 341 -1.24 21.86 5.63
C GLU A 341 -1.42 21.20 7.00
N PHE A 342 -1.18 19.88 7.08
CA PHE A 342 -1.08 19.19 8.37
C PHE A 342 0.24 19.54 9.05
N ALA A 343 0.16 20.00 10.30
CA ALA A 343 1.31 20.31 11.16
C ALA A 343 1.24 19.50 12.45
N GLU A 344 2.40 19.28 13.07
CA GLU A 344 2.46 18.63 14.39
C GLU A 344 2.20 19.66 15.48
N VAL A 345 1.16 19.42 16.29
CA VAL A 345 0.80 20.26 17.44
C VAL A 345 0.55 19.35 18.64
N GLY A 346 1.40 19.45 19.67
CA GLY A 346 1.26 18.66 20.90
C GLY A 346 1.36 17.14 20.68
N GLY A 347 2.18 16.68 19.73
CA GLY A 347 2.35 15.26 19.40
C GLY A 347 1.22 14.67 18.54
N LYS A 348 0.35 15.52 17.97
CA LYS A 348 -0.70 15.13 17.01
C LYS A 348 -0.54 15.92 15.73
N ARG A 349 -0.81 15.26 14.62
CA ARG A 349 -0.86 15.95 13.33
C ARG A 349 -2.27 16.51 13.12
N VAL A 350 -2.34 17.83 13.00
CA VAL A 350 -3.59 18.57 12.81
C VAL A 350 -3.42 19.59 11.68
N ARG A 351 -4.49 19.92 10.99
CA ARG A 351 -4.55 21.08 10.11
C ARG A 351 -5.60 22.06 10.63
N ALA A 352 -5.35 23.35 10.48
CA ALA A 352 -6.26 24.38 10.94
C ALA A 352 -6.27 25.57 9.98
N LYS A 353 -7.42 26.23 9.90
CA LYS A 353 -7.58 27.46 9.11
C LYS A 353 -8.43 28.46 9.91
N THR A 354 -7.99 29.70 9.92
CA THR A 354 -8.72 30.81 10.54
C THR A 354 -9.46 31.57 9.45
N PHE A 355 -10.76 31.76 9.67
CA PHE A 355 -11.64 32.56 8.81
C PHE A 355 -11.91 33.89 9.50
N THR A 356 -11.84 34.97 8.74
CA THR A 356 -12.06 36.35 9.21
C THR A 356 -13.35 36.88 8.62
N TYR A 357 -14.11 37.58 9.45
CA TYR A 357 -15.35 38.24 9.08
C TYR A 357 -15.33 39.67 9.59
N THR A 358 -15.91 40.57 8.84
CA THR A 358 -16.13 41.96 9.26
C THR A 358 -17.62 42.20 9.40
N VAL A 359 -17.98 42.97 10.43
CA VAL A 359 -19.35 43.44 10.65
C VAL A 359 -19.34 44.96 10.69
N ARG A 360 -20.25 45.55 9.99
CA ARG A 360 -20.44 47.01 9.95
C ARG A 360 -21.92 47.37 9.97
N GLU A 361 -22.26 48.51 10.54
CA GLU A 361 -23.56 49.13 10.34
C GLU A 361 -23.70 49.68 8.92
N VAL A 362 -24.85 49.44 8.30
CA VAL A 362 -25.16 49.92 6.96
C VAL A 362 -26.00 51.19 7.09
N ARG A 363 -25.38 52.35 6.87
CA ARG A 363 -26.16 53.61 6.80
C ARG A 363 -26.98 53.64 5.53
N PRO A 364 -28.31 53.85 5.60
CA PRO A 364 -29.13 54.05 4.42
C PRO A 364 -28.69 55.26 3.60
N ASP A 365 -28.58 55.06 2.28
CA ASP A 365 -28.24 56.09 1.29
C ASP A 365 -29.46 56.57 0.46
N ASP A 366 -30.62 55.93 0.64
CA ASP A 366 -31.89 56.18 -0.06
C ASP A 366 -32.77 57.25 0.61
N GLY A 367 -32.25 57.94 1.61
CA GLY A 367 -33.00 58.94 2.37
C GLY A 367 -33.80 58.37 3.54
N SER A 368 -33.74 57.07 3.82
CA SER A 368 -34.41 56.46 4.97
C SER A 368 -33.58 56.52 6.26
N ALA A 369 -32.42 57.16 6.24
CA ALA A 369 -31.61 57.38 7.43
C ALA A 369 -32.37 58.21 8.48
N ILE A 370 -32.33 57.76 9.73
CA ILE A 370 -33.07 58.44 10.82
C ILE A 370 -32.44 59.80 11.07
N ALA A 371 -33.27 60.86 10.93
CA ALA A 371 -32.80 62.22 11.13
C ALA A 371 -32.28 62.45 12.54
N GLY A 372 -31.17 63.17 12.68
CA GLY A 372 -30.52 63.45 13.95
C GLY A 372 -29.72 62.29 14.54
N VAL A 373 -29.66 61.12 13.86
CA VAL A 373 -28.85 59.98 14.29
C VAL A 373 -27.48 60.01 13.58
N ASP A 374 -26.43 60.02 14.36
CA ASP A 374 -25.06 59.76 13.94
C ASP A 374 -24.80 58.25 14.02
N TYR A 375 -24.60 57.63 12.86
CA TYR A 375 -24.42 56.17 12.72
C TYR A 375 -23.00 55.75 13.05
N ASP A 376 -22.89 54.63 13.72
CA ASP A 376 -21.60 54.03 14.09
C ASP A 376 -20.81 53.59 12.85
N GLY A 377 -19.68 54.22 12.62
CA GLY A 377 -18.84 53.97 11.45
C GLY A 377 -17.73 52.91 11.68
N HIS A 378 -17.66 52.31 12.87
CA HIS A 378 -16.59 51.32 13.10
C HIS A 378 -16.88 49.96 12.43
N VAL A 379 -15.85 49.16 12.31
CA VAL A 379 -15.90 47.80 11.77
C VAL A 379 -15.50 46.81 12.85
N ALA A 380 -16.41 45.94 13.24
CA ALA A 380 -16.07 44.81 14.13
C ALA A 380 -15.47 43.67 13.33
N THR A 381 -14.48 43.00 13.92
CA THR A 381 -13.83 41.83 13.32
C THR A 381 -14.09 40.58 14.18
N MET A 382 -14.53 39.51 13.51
CA MET A 382 -14.75 38.20 14.10
C MET A 382 -13.82 37.18 13.43
N THR A 383 -13.19 36.32 14.20
CA THR A 383 -12.39 35.22 13.68
C THR A 383 -12.92 33.88 14.19
N VAL A 384 -12.91 32.87 13.34
CA VAL A 384 -13.23 31.48 13.68
C VAL A 384 -12.10 30.60 13.21
N THR A 385 -11.47 29.86 14.14
CA THR A 385 -10.46 28.85 13.79
C THR A 385 -11.11 27.47 13.77
N VAL A 386 -11.01 26.82 12.61
CA VAL A 386 -11.51 25.47 12.39
C VAL A 386 -10.32 24.55 12.27
N ALA A 387 -10.34 23.44 13.00
CA ALA A 387 -9.26 22.48 13.03
C ALA A 387 -9.78 21.05 12.81
N ASP A 388 -8.97 20.25 12.14
CA ASP A 388 -9.15 18.85 11.83
C ASP A 388 -8.03 18.07 12.51
N ASP A 389 -8.40 17.06 13.29
CA ASP A 389 -7.47 16.23 14.07
C ASP A 389 -6.87 15.05 13.27
N GLY A 390 -7.11 14.99 11.97
CA GLY A 390 -6.63 13.93 11.09
C GLY A 390 -7.42 12.63 11.15
N SER A 391 -8.51 12.60 11.96
CA SER A 391 -9.44 11.46 12.06
C SER A 391 -10.79 11.72 11.40
N GLY A 392 -10.94 12.83 10.66
CA GLY A 392 -12.21 13.26 10.08
C GLY A 392 -13.09 14.08 11.00
N ASN A 393 -12.65 14.32 12.25
CA ASN A 393 -13.39 15.13 13.21
C ASN A 393 -13.02 16.61 13.09
N LEU A 394 -14.01 17.42 12.76
CA LEU A 394 -13.86 18.85 12.69
C LEU A 394 -14.17 19.49 14.03
N THR A 395 -13.26 20.31 14.53
CA THR A 395 -13.49 21.18 15.68
C THR A 395 -13.49 22.64 15.22
N ALA A 396 -14.34 23.47 15.80
CA ALA A 396 -14.35 24.92 15.59
C ALA A 396 -14.36 25.62 16.93
N THR A 397 -13.49 26.60 17.08
CA THR A 397 -13.58 27.47 18.25
C THR A 397 -14.80 28.35 18.10
N THR A 398 -15.72 28.25 19.05
CA THR A 398 -16.78 29.25 19.21
C THR A 398 -16.08 30.58 19.50
N PRO A 399 -16.32 31.68 18.74
CA PRO A 399 -15.70 32.96 19.07
C PRO A 399 -16.13 33.35 20.48
N ALA A 400 -15.18 33.39 21.39
CA ALA A 400 -15.44 34.08 22.66
C ALA A 400 -15.54 35.57 22.36
N ILE A 401 -16.29 36.31 23.16
CA ILE A 401 -16.44 37.78 23.02
C ILE A 401 -15.05 38.46 22.92
N ALA A 402 -14.01 37.87 23.52
CA ALA A 402 -12.63 38.32 23.41
C ALA A 402 -12.02 38.22 21.98
N GLN A 403 -12.60 37.44 21.08
CA GLN A 403 -12.19 37.32 19.69
C GLN A 403 -13.01 38.19 18.73
N VAL A 404 -14.06 38.85 19.23
CA VAL A 404 -14.85 39.85 18.50
C VAL A 404 -14.35 41.23 18.91
N SER A 405 -13.57 41.83 18.05
CA SER A 405 -13.11 43.21 18.26
C SER A 405 -14.29 44.18 18.02
N CYS A 406 -14.65 44.92 19.05
CA CYS A 406 -15.69 45.98 18.98
C CYS A 406 -17.06 45.43 18.52
N GLY A 407 -17.61 44.38 19.17
CA GLY A 407 -18.97 43.85 18.85
C GLY A 407 -20.14 44.71 19.26
N ASP A 408 -19.90 45.81 19.94
CA ASP A 408 -20.90 46.76 20.41
C ASP A 408 -20.98 47.98 19.46
N PHE A 409 -22.13 48.22 18.84
CA PHE A 409 -22.39 49.36 17.96
C PHE A 409 -23.25 50.36 18.66
N VAL A 410 -22.84 51.64 18.65
CA VAL A 410 -23.53 52.71 19.37
C VAL A 410 -23.81 53.88 18.42
N ASN A 411 -25.11 54.18 18.17
CA ASN A 411 -25.48 55.41 17.48
C ASN A 411 -25.85 56.49 18.50
N THR A 412 -25.56 57.72 18.19
CA THR A 412 -25.92 58.86 18.99
C THR A 412 -26.96 59.74 18.32
N TYR A 413 -28.06 59.99 19.01
CA TYR A 413 -29.08 60.94 18.55
C TYR A 413 -28.77 62.33 19.13
N THR A 414 -28.67 63.30 18.24
CA THR A 414 -28.51 64.73 18.62
C THR A 414 -29.63 65.56 18.05
N THR A 415 -30.25 66.37 18.86
CA THR A 415 -31.20 67.41 18.37
C THR A 415 -30.40 68.68 18.05
N GLU A 416 -30.29 69.01 16.79
CA GLU A 416 -29.91 70.40 16.46
C GLU A 416 -31.04 71.36 16.92
N LEU A 417 -30.78 72.09 17.99
CA LEU A 417 -31.58 73.23 18.31
C LEU A 417 -31.09 74.35 17.43
N ASP A 418 -31.84 74.61 16.30
CA ASP A 418 -31.59 75.79 15.53
C ASP A 418 -32.09 77.05 16.31
N TYR A 419 -31.17 77.76 16.92
CA TYR A 419 -31.41 79.05 17.52
C TYR A 419 -31.25 80.18 16.48
N SER A 420 -31.99 80.10 15.36
CA SER A 420 -32.13 81.26 14.53
C SER A 420 -33.26 82.15 15.09
N ALA A 421 -32.85 83.13 15.91
CA ALA A 421 -33.71 84.23 16.31
C ALA A 421 -33.62 85.38 15.30
#